data_f8c357a2807a92bbc9c6e4c6ab7710fc
#
_entry.id   f8c357a2807a92bbc9c6e4c6ab7710fc
#
_cell.length_a   1.000
_cell.length_b   1.000
_cell.length_c   1.000
_cell.angle_alpha   90.00
_cell.angle_beta   90.00
_cell.angle_gamma   90.00
#
_symmetry.space_group_name_H-M   'P 1'
#
loop_
_entity.id
_entity.type
_entity.pdbx_description
1 polymer ?
#
loop_
_entity_poly.entity_id
_entity_poly.type
_entity_poly.pdbx_seq_one_letter_code
_entity_poly.pdbx_strand_id
1 'polypeptide(L)'
;ANWKLVLENNRECYHCNASHPELLKTLLEWDDVTDPRADQAFKDHVAASAAAWDAEKIPYAHASFGLRNRIVRMPLLKGTVSMTLDGKQGCAKLMGRIKNPDLGSMRILHLPHSWNHCMGDHIIVFTVWPISAQETVVTTKWLVHKDAVEGVDYDVERMRKVWDATNDQDRRLAE
;
A
#
# COMPACT_ATOMS: atom_id res chain seq x y z
N ALA A 1 14.12 0.52 -17.06
CA ALA A 1 13.76 -0.92 -17.04
C ALA A 1 12.56 -1.24 -17.94
N ASN A 2 12.42 -2.51 -18.31
CA ASN A 2 11.23 -3.02 -19.00
C ASN A 2 10.04 -3.03 -18.03
N TRP A 3 8.86 -2.66 -18.53
CA TRP A 3 7.63 -2.59 -17.73
C TRP A 3 7.23 -3.93 -17.07
N LYS A 4 7.60 -5.07 -17.68
CA LYS A 4 7.36 -6.39 -17.08
C LYS A 4 8.15 -6.60 -15.82
N LEU A 5 9.41 -6.15 -15.77
CA LEU A 5 10.22 -6.20 -14.55
C LEU A 5 9.62 -5.36 -13.44
N VAL A 6 9.13 -4.18 -13.78
CA VAL A 6 8.42 -3.30 -12.82
C VAL A 6 7.19 -4.00 -12.22
N LEU A 7 6.41 -4.69 -13.06
CA LEU A 7 5.24 -5.42 -12.59
C LEU A 7 5.59 -6.65 -11.78
N GLU A 8 6.59 -7.42 -12.19
CA GLU A 8 7.02 -8.61 -11.45
C GLU A 8 7.54 -8.21 -10.08
N ASN A 9 8.34 -7.16 -10.01
CA ASN A 9 8.83 -6.60 -8.75
C ASN A 9 7.67 -6.17 -7.81
N ASN A 10 6.60 -5.58 -8.33
CA ASN A 10 5.44 -5.20 -7.53
C ASN A 10 4.57 -6.39 -7.07
N ARG A 11 4.60 -7.51 -7.77
CA ARG A 11 3.71 -8.65 -7.51
C ARG A 11 4.18 -9.58 -6.40
N GLU A 12 5.40 -9.47 -5.99
CA GLU A 12 6.01 -10.28 -4.94
C GLU A 12 6.63 -9.36 -3.88
N CYS A 13 7.03 -9.91 -2.75
CA CYS A 13 7.67 -9.14 -1.67
C CYS A 13 8.82 -9.91 -0.99
N TYR A 14 9.34 -10.99 -1.61
CA TYR A 14 10.46 -11.72 -1.02
C TYR A 14 11.77 -10.90 -1.03
N HIS A 15 11.89 -9.89 -1.89
CA HIS A 15 12.98 -8.92 -1.87
C HIS A 15 12.81 -7.82 -0.80
N CYS A 16 11.59 -7.62 -0.30
CA CYS A 16 11.25 -6.48 0.57
C CYS A 16 12.10 -6.43 1.84
N ASN A 17 12.34 -7.57 2.49
CA ASN A 17 13.14 -7.66 3.71
C ASN A 17 14.57 -7.13 3.54
N ALA A 18 15.17 -7.37 2.38
CA ALA A 18 16.53 -6.94 2.09
C ALA A 18 16.60 -5.51 1.55
N SER A 19 15.53 -5.02 0.93
CA SER A 19 15.56 -3.83 0.10
C SER A 19 14.76 -2.66 0.62
N HIS A 20 13.70 -2.88 1.44
CA HIS A 20 12.73 -1.84 1.80
C HIS A 20 12.57 -1.60 3.31
N PRO A 21 13.62 -1.15 4.02
CA PRO A 21 13.52 -0.93 5.47
C PRO A 21 12.50 0.16 5.86
N GLU A 22 12.22 1.13 4.98
CA GLU A 22 11.22 2.16 5.22
C GLU A 22 9.80 1.61 5.06
N LEU A 23 9.56 0.81 4.03
CA LEU A 23 8.26 0.20 3.75
C LEU A 23 7.86 -0.75 4.87
N LEU A 24 8.78 -1.57 5.35
CA LEU A 24 8.55 -2.56 6.40
C LEU A 24 8.36 -1.97 7.81
N LYS A 25 8.46 -0.65 7.96
CA LYS A 25 7.96 0.04 9.17
C LYS A 25 6.45 0.16 9.21
N THR A 26 5.79 -0.06 8.09
CA THR A 26 4.34 0.14 7.96
C THR A 26 3.61 -1.05 7.38
N LEU A 27 4.22 -1.73 6.42
CA LEU A 27 3.62 -2.84 5.68
C LEU A 27 4.04 -4.18 6.29
N LEU A 28 3.09 -5.12 6.36
CA LEU A 28 3.41 -6.50 6.64
C LEU A 28 4.10 -7.13 5.42
N GLU A 29 5.14 -7.89 5.66
CA GLU A 29 5.88 -8.63 4.62
C GLU A 29 4.98 -9.63 3.89
N TRP A 30 4.08 -10.28 4.64
CA TRP A 30 3.12 -11.22 4.08
C TRP A 30 1.82 -10.50 3.72
N ASP A 31 1.20 -10.93 2.65
CA ASP A 31 -0.14 -10.49 2.27
C ASP A 31 -1.15 -11.65 2.16
N ASP A 32 -0.73 -12.85 2.57
CA ASP A 32 -1.53 -14.07 2.53
C ASP A 32 -1.34 -14.89 3.81
N VAL A 33 -2.42 -15.11 4.54
CA VAL A 33 -2.43 -15.94 5.75
C VAL A 33 -2.17 -17.42 5.46
N THR A 34 -2.27 -17.83 4.21
CA THR A 34 -1.95 -19.18 3.75
C THR A 34 -0.48 -19.37 3.40
N ASP A 35 0.32 -18.28 3.38
CA ASP A 35 1.77 -18.39 3.19
C ASP A 35 2.36 -19.26 4.32
N PRO A 36 3.13 -20.31 3.98
CA PRO A 36 3.71 -21.21 4.98
C PRO A 36 4.68 -20.51 5.95
N ARG A 37 5.18 -19.33 5.59
CA ARG A 37 6.05 -18.51 6.44
C ARG A 37 5.25 -17.64 7.41
N ALA A 38 3.94 -17.47 7.18
CA ALA A 38 3.07 -16.68 8.03
C ALA A 38 2.93 -17.32 9.41
N ASP A 39 3.44 -16.64 10.45
CA ASP A 39 3.35 -17.09 11.82
C ASP A 39 1.96 -16.89 12.44
N GLN A 40 1.76 -17.41 13.64
CA GLN A 40 0.48 -17.31 14.33
C GLN A 40 0.16 -15.86 14.71
N ALA A 41 1.15 -15.05 15.08
CA ALA A 41 0.93 -13.65 15.45
C ALA A 41 0.40 -12.82 14.26
N PHE A 42 0.91 -13.07 13.05
CA PHE A 42 0.37 -12.46 11.82
C PHE A 42 -1.08 -12.90 11.58
N LYS A 43 -1.37 -14.19 11.68
CA LYS A 43 -2.73 -14.73 11.48
C LYS A 43 -3.72 -14.14 12.48
N ASP A 44 -3.33 -14.03 13.74
CA ASP A 44 -4.14 -13.44 14.81
C ASP A 44 -4.38 -11.94 14.56
N HIS A 45 -3.37 -11.22 14.07
CA HIS A 45 -3.50 -9.80 13.73
C HIS A 45 -4.46 -9.59 12.57
N VAL A 46 -4.38 -10.40 11.52
CA VAL A 46 -5.32 -10.35 10.39
C VAL A 46 -6.74 -10.66 10.84
N ALA A 47 -6.93 -11.70 11.66
CA ALA A 47 -8.24 -12.08 12.18
C ALA A 47 -8.85 -10.99 13.07
N ALA A 48 -8.06 -10.38 13.96
CA ALA A 48 -8.51 -9.28 14.81
C ALA A 48 -8.92 -8.04 13.97
N SER A 49 -8.14 -7.72 12.95
CA SER A 49 -8.44 -6.62 12.03
C SER A 49 -9.73 -6.89 11.24
N ALA A 50 -9.90 -8.11 10.73
CA ALA A 50 -11.12 -8.51 10.02
C ALA A 50 -12.36 -8.36 10.91
N ALA A 51 -12.29 -8.81 12.16
CA ALA A 51 -13.39 -8.64 13.13
C ALA A 51 -13.72 -7.17 13.42
N ALA A 52 -12.72 -6.31 13.52
CA ALA A 52 -12.91 -4.87 13.68
C ALA A 52 -13.58 -4.24 12.44
N TRP A 53 -13.16 -4.63 11.23
CA TRP A 53 -13.76 -4.15 9.99
C TRP A 53 -15.21 -4.63 9.80
N ASP A 54 -15.53 -5.87 10.20
CA ASP A 54 -16.91 -6.39 10.19
C ASP A 54 -17.82 -5.57 11.11
N ALA A 55 -17.35 -5.23 12.32
CA ALA A 55 -18.08 -4.40 13.27
C ALA A 55 -18.39 -3.00 12.70
N GLU A 56 -17.51 -2.44 11.89
CA GLU A 56 -17.64 -1.14 11.22
C GLU A 56 -18.27 -1.24 9.82
N LYS A 57 -18.60 -2.45 9.34
CA LYS A 57 -19.12 -2.73 7.99
C LYS A 57 -18.16 -2.29 6.87
N ILE A 58 -16.86 -2.41 7.11
CA ILE A 58 -15.81 -2.09 6.14
C ILE A 58 -15.53 -3.33 5.28
N PRO A 59 -15.60 -3.24 3.94
CA PRO A 59 -15.31 -4.38 3.07
C PRO A 59 -13.81 -4.72 3.10
N TYR A 60 -13.49 -6.00 3.26
CA TYR A 60 -12.11 -6.50 3.29
C TYR A 60 -11.90 -7.79 2.51
N ALA A 61 -12.96 -8.44 2.07
CA ALA A 61 -12.87 -9.71 1.37
C ALA A 61 -12.00 -9.60 0.12
N HIS A 62 -11.14 -10.62 -0.08
CA HIS A 62 -10.37 -10.74 -1.30
C HIS A 62 -11.31 -11.02 -2.48
N ALA A 63 -11.15 -10.23 -3.54
CA ALA A 63 -11.86 -10.42 -4.79
C ALA A 63 -10.88 -10.35 -5.97
N SER A 64 -11.01 -11.31 -6.89
CA SER A 64 -10.27 -11.32 -8.15
C SER A 64 -11.26 -11.28 -9.31
N PHE A 65 -11.01 -10.38 -10.26
CA PHE A 65 -11.84 -10.21 -11.45
C PHE A 65 -11.00 -10.53 -12.69
N GLY A 66 -11.04 -11.79 -13.10
CA GLY A 66 -10.16 -12.33 -14.14
C GLY A 66 -8.69 -12.37 -13.64
N LEU A 67 -7.75 -12.49 -14.59
CA LEU A 67 -6.33 -12.65 -14.29
C LEU A 67 -5.62 -11.32 -13.92
N ARG A 68 -6.27 -10.18 -14.07
CA ARG A 68 -5.62 -8.86 -14.06
C ARG A 68 -6.05 -7.95 -12.92
N ASN A 69 -7.16 -8.23 -12.29
CA ASN A 69 -7.71 -7.34 -11.26
C ASN A 69 -7.82 -8.09 -9.94
N ARG A 70 -7.30 -7.48 -8.90
CA ARG A 70 -7.35 -8.02 -7.52
C ARG A 70 -7.64 -6.89 -6.56
N ILE A 71 -8.52 -7.14 -5.62
CA ILE A 71 -8.78 -6.24 -4.49
C ILE A 71 -8.65 -7.06 -3.21
N VAL A 72 -7.91 -6.54 -2.25
CA VAL A 72 -7.75 -7.14 -0.92
C VAL A 72 -7.47 -6.05 0.10
N ARG A 73 -8.07 -6.14 1.29
CA ARG A 73 -7.70 -5.31 2.42
C ARG A 73 -6.83 -6.12 3.37
N MET A 74 -5.68 -5.56 3.73
CA MET A 74 -4.75 -6.14 4.69
C MET A 74 -4.47 -5.13 5.79
N PRO A 75 -4.28 -5.56 7.04
CA PRO A 75 -3.82 -4.66 8.09
C PRO A 75 -2.42 -4.13 7.75
N LEU A 76 -2.08 -3.00 8.31
CA LEU A 76 -0.70 -2.53 8.39
C LEU A 76 -0.01 -3.21 9.58
N LEU A 77 1.27 -2.97 9.75
CA LEU A 77 2.02 -3.47 10.90
C LEU A 77 1.32 -3.04 12.21
N LYS A 78 1.29 -3.92 13.19
CA LYS A 78 0.60 -3.66 14.48
C LYS A 78 1.08 -2.34 15.11
N GLY A 79 0.14 -1.45 15.42
CA GLY A 79 0.41 -0.12 15.94
C GLY A 79 0.64 0.95 14.86
N THR A 80 0.55 0.58 13.59
CA THR A 80 0.66 1.47 12.44
C THR A 80 -0.72 1.75 11.86
N VAL A 81 -1.02 3.01 11.64
CA VAL A 81 -2.32 3.49 11.14
C VAL A 81 -2.23 3.89 9.66
N SER A 82 -1.06 4.34 9.21
CA SER A 82 -0.86 4.84 7.86
C SER A 82 0.56 4.60 7.35
N MET A 83 0.77 4.72 6.03
CA MET A 83 2.07 4.52 5.39
C MET A 83 2.95 5.79 5.49
N THR A 84 3.31 6.15 6.71
CA THR A 84 4.29 7.19 7.06
C THR A 84 5.43 6.55 7.85
N LEU A 85 6.61 7.15 7.88
CA LEU A 85 7.80 6.57 8.56
C LEU A 85 7.60 6.31 10.07
N ASP A 86 6.70 7.07 10.70
CA ASP A 86 6.33 6.92 12.10
C ASP A 86 5.05 6.10 12.32
N GLY A 87 4.46 5.59 11.23
CA GLY A 87 3.24 4.80 11.24
C GLY A 87 1.96 5.56 11.64
N LYS A 88 2.06 6.85 11.88
CA LYS A 88 0.91 7.69 12.29
C LYS A 88 0.16 8.23 11.09
N GLN A 89 -1.07 8.64 11.33
CA GLN A 89 -1.92 9.30 10.33
C GLN A 89 -1.17 10.42 9.59
N GLY A 90 -1.18 10.38 8.26
CA GLY A 90 -0.49 11.34 7.40
C GLY A 90 -1.31 12.58 7.08
N CYS A 91 -2.65 12.43 6.98
CA CYS A 91 -3.57 13.53 6.79
C CYS A 91 -4.61 13.55 7.91
N ALA A 92 -4.86 14.72 8.51
CA ALA A 92 -5.82 14.88 9.60
C ALA A 92 -7.27 14.59 9.15
N LYS A 93 -7.60 14.89 7.88
CA LYS A 93 -8.91 14.61 7.30
C LYS A 93 -8.92 13.24 6.63
N LEU A 94 -9.87 12.41 7.07
CA LEU A 94 -10.03 11.05 6.54
C LEU A 94 -10.77 11.06 5.20
N MET A 95 -10.53 10.03 4.41
CA MET A 95 -11.08 9.88 3.07
C MET A 95 -12.59 9.60 3.10
N GLY A 96 -13.32 10.28 2.23
CA GLY A 96 -14.75 10.04 2.04
C GLY A 96 -15.58 10.18 3.30
N ARG A 97 -16.20 9.07 3.77
CA ARG A 97 -17.03 9.01 4.98
C ARG A 97 -16.39 8.21 6.12
N ILE A 98 -15.13 7.90 5.98
CA ILE A 98 -14.37 7.12 6.96
C ILE A 98 -14.27 7.91 8.26
N LYS A 99 -14.40 7.21 9.40
CA LYS A 99 -14.31 7.80 10.75
C LYS A 99 -13.17 7.21 11.56
N ASN A 100 -12.73 6.01 11.20
CA ASN A 100 -11.61 5.32 11.83
C ASN A 100 -10.41 5.36 10.90
N PRO A 101 -9.26 5.92 11.30
CA PRO A 101 -8.08 5.93 10.46
C PRO A 101 -7.42 4.55 10.32
N ASP A 102 -7.59 3.67 11.32
CA ASP A 102 -6.97 2.33 11.36
C ASP A 102 -7.81 1.31 10.57
N LEU A 103 -7.74 1.45 9.25
CA LEU A 103 -8.41 0.56 8.31
C LEU A 103 -7.45 -0.36 7.54
N GLY A 104 -6.17 -0.40 7.94
CA GLY A 104 -5.17 -1.06 7.12
C GLY A 104 -5.03 -0.43 5.74
N SER A 105 -4.63 -1.23 4.76
CA SER A 105 -4.52 -0.80 3.36
C SER A 105 -5.40 -1.67 2.47
N MET A 106 -6.35 -1.06 1.76
CA MET A 106 -7.01 -1.74 0.66
C MET A 106 -6.10 -1.65 -0.57
N ARG A 107 -5.60 -2.79 -0.98
CA ARG A 107 -4.73 -2.93 -2.14
C ARG A 107 -5.59 -3.25 -3.36
N ILE A 108 -5.45 -2.44 -4.40
CA ILE A 108 -6.15 -2.62 -5.66
C ILE A 108 -5.09 -2.78 -6.75
N LEU A 109 -5.05 -3.95 -7.38
CA LEU A 109 -4.21 -4.23 -8.53
C LEU A 109 -5.06 -4.20 -9.79
N HIS A 110 -4.63 -3.43 -10.77
CA HIS A 110 -5.21 -3.35 -12.11
C HIS A 110 -4.09 -3.51 -13.14
N LEU A 111 -3.71 -4.75 -13.37
CA LEU A 111 -2.58 -5.07 -14.25
C LEU A 111 -2.91 -4.86 -15.74
N PRO A 112 -1.97 -4.38 -16.54
CA PRO A 112 -0.57 -4.07 -16.21
C PRO A 112 -0.32 -2.61 -15.79
N HIS A 113 -1.33 -1.79 -15.62
CA HIS A 113 -1.16 -0.33 -15.65
C HIS A 113 -1.11 0.32 -14.28
N SER A 114 -1.68 -0.28 -13.23
CA SER A 114 -1.71 0.38 -11.94
C SER A 114 -1.84 -0.57 -10.76
N TRP A 115 -1.35 -0.11 -9.61
CA TRP A 115 -1.70 -0.64 -8.29
C TRP A 115 -1.87 0.53 -7.32
N ASN A 116 -2.59 0.27 -6.23
CA ASN A 116 -2.95 1.33 -5.29
C ASN A 116 -2.92 0.81 -3.86
N HIS A 117 -2.60 1.69 -2.92
CA HIS A 117 -2.74 1.48 -1.49
C HIS A 117 -3.71 2.52 -0.94
N CYS A 118 -4.87 2.06 -0.44
CA CYS A 118 -5.90 2.94 0.08
C CYS A 118 -5.98 2.79 1.60
N MET A 119 -5.44 3.75 2.34
CA MET A 119 -5.56 3.88 3.78
C MET A 119 -6.79 4.70 4.15
N GLY A 120 -7.02 4.90 5.45
CA GLY A 120 -8.13 5.72 5.93
C GLY A 120 -7.95 7.23 5.70
N ASP A 121 -6.70 7.68 5.62
CA ASP A 121 -6.32 9.10 5.57
C ASP A 121 -5.82 9.57 4.21
N HIS A 122 -5.30 8.67 3.38
CA HIS A 122 -4.87 8.99 2.01
C HIS A 122 -4.82 7.74 1.13
N ILE A 123 -4.68 7.96 -0.18
CA ILE A 123 -4.54 6.91 -1.17
C ILE A 123 -3.25 7.14 -1.95
N ILE A 124 -2.49 6.08 -2.19
CA ILE A 124 -1.31 6.11 -3.05
C ILE A 124 -1.65 5.36 -4.33
N VAL A 125 -1.48 6.02 -5.45
CA VAL A 125 -1.80 5.50 -6.78
C VAL A 125 -0.53 5.40 -7.60
N PHE A 126 -0.23 4.22 -8.09
CA PHE A 126 0.86 3.98 -9.03
C PHE A 126 0.32 3.73 -10.43
N THR A 127 0.95 4.36 -11.41
CA THR A 127 0.67 4.11 -12.82
C THR A 127 1.95 3.75 -13.55
N VAL A 128 1.90 2.70 -14.35
CA VAL A 128 3.02 2.18 -15.15
C VAL A 128 2.77 2.51 -16.61
N TRP A 129 3.70 3.21 -17.22
CA TRP A 129 3.59 3.66 -18.59
C TRP A 129 4.82 3.22 -19.40
N PRO A 130 4.72 2.15 -20.20
CA PRO A 130 5.81 1.74 -21.09
C PRO A 130 6.07 2.79 -22.17
N ILE A 131 7.32 3.24 -22.26
CA ILE A 131 7.76 4.18 -23.31
C ILE A 131 8.43 3.40 -24.44
N SER A 132 9.29 2.45 -24.08
CA SER A 132 9.97 1.55 -24.99
C SER A 132 10.18 0.17 -24.35
N ALA A 133 10.86 -0.73 -25.07
CA ALA A 133 11.21 -2.05 -24.52
C ALA A 133 12.15 -1.97 -23.30
N GLN A 134 12.87 -0.87 -23.12
CA GLN A 134 13.86 -0.68 -22.04
C GLN A 134 13.55 0.51 -21.15
N GLU A 135 12.44 1.19 -21.40
CA GLU A 135 12.07 2.39 -20.67
C GLU A 135 10.62 2.37 -20.22
N THR A 136 10.41 2.63 -18.94
CA THR A 136 9.09 2.68 -18.31
C THR A 136 9.04 3.87 -17.36
N VAL A 137 7.98 4.65 -17.46
CA VAL A 137 7.66 5.69 -16.48
C VAL A 137 6.72 5.13 -15.44
N VAL A 138 7.11 5.22 -14.17
CA VAL A 138 6.24 4.94 -13.02
C VAL A 138 5.88 6.28 -12.37
N THR A 139 4.60 6.56 -12.29
CA THR A 139 4.09 7.77 -11.64
C THR A 139 3.43 7.40 -10.33
N THR A 140 3.81 8.06 -9.25
CA THR A 140 3.20 7.90 -7.93
C THR A 140 2.44 9.17 -7.56
N LYS A 141 1.18 9.02 -7.13
CA LYS A 141 0.31 10.14 -6.71
C LYS A 141 -0.24 9.86 -5.33
N TRP A 142 -0.29 10.88 -4.49
CA TRP A 142 -0.96 10.85 -3.19
C TRP A 142 -2.26 11.63 -3.30
N LEU A 143 -3.37 11.00 -2.95
CA LEU A 143 -4.69 11.60 -2.90
C LEU A 143 -5.08 11.76 -1.44
N VAL A 144 -5.49 12.97 -1.06
CA VAL A 144 -5.99 13.31 0.26
C VAL A 144 -7.45 13.74 0.19
N HIS A 145 -8.11 13.94 1.32
CA HIS A 145 -9.47 14.46 1.34
C HIS A 145 -9.54 15.80 0.58
N LYS A 146 -10.58 15.99 -0.21
CA LYS A 146 -10.75 17.16 -1.10
C LYS A 146 -10.69 18.53 -0.39
N ASP A 147 -11.02 18.56 0.89
CA ASP A 147 -10.98 19.77 1.73
C ASP A 147 -9.72 19.81 2.62
N ALA A 148 -8.76 18.91 2.43
CA ALA A 148 -7.50 18.94 3.15
C ALA A 148 -6.59 20.05 2.62
N VAL A 149 -5.91 20.74 3.53
CA VAL A 149 -5.04 21.88 3.24
C VAL A 149 -3.61 21.51 3.61
N GLU A 150 -2.69 21.65 2.64
CA GLU A 150 -1.26 21.43 2.86
C GLU A 150 -0.72 22.39 3.91
N GLY A 151 0.16 21.90 4.76
CA GLY A 151 0.73 22.66 5.89
C GLY A 151 -0.19 22.79 7.10
N VAL A 152 -1.46 22.38 6.98
CA VAL A 152 -2.45 22.38 8.06
C VAL A 152 -2.93 20.96 8.37
N ASP A 153 -3.47 20.27 7.38
CA ASP A 153 -4.02 18.91 7.54
C ASP A 153 -3.01 17.82 7.19
N TYR A 154 -2.03 18.11 6.35
CA TYR A 154 -0.98 17.19 5.95
C TYR A 154 0.31 17.92 5.55
N ASP A 155 1.42 17.21 5.59
CA ASP A 155 2.73 17.63 5.10
C ASP A 155 3.16 16.67 3.97
N VAL A 156 3.39 17.19 2.77
CA VAL A 156 3.74 16.40 1.58
C VAL A 156 5.05 15.65 1.80
N GLU A 157 6.07 16.31 2.35
CA GLU A 157 7.37 15.69 2.56
C GLU A 157 7.30 14.53 3.56
N ARG A 158 6.47 14.64 4.59
CA ARG A 158 6.24 13.55 5.54
C ARG A 158 5.50 12.37 4.89
N MET A 159 4.47 12.66 4.10
CA MET A 159 3.62 11.62 3.48
C MET A 159 4.37 10.79 2.43
N ARG A 160 5.25 11.43 1.64
CA ARG A 160 5.90 10.76 0.52
C ARG A 160 7.11 9.90 0.91
N LYS A 161 7.74 10.13 2.07
CA LYS A 161 9.04 9.53 2.44
C LYS A 161 9.14 8.02 2.32
N VAL A 162 8.11 7.28 2.72
CA VAL A 162 8.11 5.81 2.61
C VAL A 162 8.23 5.38 1.16
N TRP A 163 7.39 5.93 0.29
CA TRP A 163 7.33 5.50 -1.10
C TRP A 163 8.38 6.15 -1.99
N ASP A 164 8.91 7.32 -1.65
CA ASP A 164 10.08 7.86 -2.34
C ASP A 164 11.28 6.93 -2.15
N ALA A 165 11.52 6.47 -0.91
CA ALA A 165 12.57 5.51 -0.63
C ALA A 165 12.33 4.17 -1.33
N THR A 166 11.11 3.63 -1.21
CA THR A 166 10.74 2.35 -1.83
C THR A 166 10.86 2.40 -3.34
N ASN A 167 10.35 3.43 -3.99
CA ASN A 167 10.44 3.59 -5.45
C ASN A 167 11.90 3.68 -5.94
N ASP A 168 12.78 4.36 -5.21
CA ASP A 168 14.19 4.45 -5.58
C ASP A 168 14.91 3.10 -5.39
N GLN A 169 14.56 2.36 -4.33
CA GLN A 169 15.06 1.01 -4.08
C GLN A 169 14.59 0.03 -5.18
N ASP A 170 13.30 0.04 -5.52
CA ASP A 170 12.72 -0.79 -6.60
C ASP A 170 13.34 -0.44 -7.97
N ARG A 171 13.54 0.84 -8.24
CA ARG A 171 14.20 1.27 -9.47
C ARG A 171 15.59 0.64 -9.61
N ARG A 172 16.38 0.63 -8.53
CA ARG A 172 17.72 0.02 -8.52
C ARG A 172 17.70 -1.49 -8.71
N LEU A 173 16.65 -2.16 -8.24
CA LEU A 173 16.48 -3.59 -8.44
C LEU A 173 16.09 -3.93 -9.88
N ALA A 174 15.36 -3.04 -10.56
CA ALA A 174 14.88 -3.26 -11.91
C ALA A 174 15.89 -2.81 -13.00
N GLU A 175 16.88 -2.00 -12.68
CA GLU A 175 17.94 -1.52 -13.58
C GLU A 175 19.18 -2.43 -13.57
#